data_a16696fb2c808e1769c1161e6cdc769e
#
_entry.id   a16696fb2c808e1769c1161e6cdc769e
#
_cell.length_a   1.000
_cell.length_b   1.000
_cell.length_c   1.000
_cell.angle_alpha   90.00
_cell.angle_beta   90.00
_cell.angle_gamma   90.00
#
_symmetry.space_group_name_H-M   'P 1'
#
loop_
_entity.id
_entity.type
_entity.pdbx_description
1 polymer ?
#
loop_
_entity_poly.entity_id
_entity_poly.type
_entity_poly.pdbx_seq_one_letter_code
_entity_poly.pdbx_strand_id
1 'polypeptide(L)'
;MKLATKPTAVRWVAALCAAAALTTALSGCGAQVTGQPVRVEPDVSKLDVGNYQTKPRQVGNAKSDKQARTREAQRLADYVALPYEADPSYVEDAWSTAPHTVLNRKTLGRLVINDTFDEVAKDLVAGWVNAWQTGGAPEDKRRTLNIAVLMFPDAQTASTVGPTLEHDDFTYNHDNQPVSIAKPDTYAHWRPDISSVGSWTVHDRYVIYIKVVDDTSAPNLPALTSQVEKMLDVQLPLLDKFQPTPAGELSHIPLDPQGLLGRTIPSNPERPIRAEPDGFFSGRGTVSLMNASPETLPELEQHGVDLVSFGDAVVFRTKTLQDALGLWTRWQPTKSDQKSSAAPAGLGDHVQCFADGVTDQNPKGAINRCLFQVDRYVVQAFGQQLQDLHQKISAQYALLQSR
;
A
#
# COMPACT_ATOMS: atom_id res chain seq x y z
N MET A 1 43.32 -52.30 -1.69
CA MET A 1 43.71 -53.24 -2.77
C MET A 1 43.42 -52.54 -4.07
N LYS A 2 44.38 -51.77 -4.65
CA LYS A 2 45.17 -52.09 -5.88
C LYS A 2 44.25 -52.52 -7.02
N LEU A 3 44.21 -51.99 -8.23
CA LEU A 3 45.07 -51.21 -9.18
C LEU A 3 44.14 -50.64 -10.28
N ALA A 4 44.16 -49.45 -10.75
CA ALA A 4 45.00 -48.85 -11.78
C ALA A 4 45.15 -49.62 -13.10
N THR A 5 44.66 -49.08 -14.21
CA THR A 5 45.46 -48.84 -15.43
C THR A 5 44.69 -48.04 -16.51
N LYS A 6 45.33 -47.01 -17.03
CA LYS A 6 45.19 -46.36 -18.34
C LYS A 6 46.09 -47.10 -19.37
N PRO A 7 46.28 -46.66 -20.61
CA PRO A 7 45.46 -46.05 -21.70
C PRO A 7 45.68 -46.80 -23.04
N THR A 8 45.07 -46.36 -24.16
CA THR A 8 45.84 -46.24 -25.44
C THR A 8 45.01 -45.50 -26.50
N ALA A 9 45.68 -44.57 -27.13
CA ALA A 9 45.27 -43.87 -28.38
C ALA A 9 45.84 -44.62 -29.59
N VAL A 10 45.10 -44.66 -30.71
CA VAL A 10 45.69 -44.79 -32.06
C VAL A 10 44.88 -43.98 -33.09
N ARG A 11 45.62 -43.40 -33.92
CA ARG A 11 45.46 -42.38 -34.98
C ARG A 11 45.12 -42.98 -36.36
N TRP A 12 44.74 -42.09 -37.30
CA TRP A 12 44.84 -42.07 -38.75
C TRP A 12 43.73 -42.85 -39.52
N VAL A 13 43.21 -42.49 -40.76
CA VAL A 13 43.67 -41.69 -41.90
C VAL A 13 42.46 -41.27 -42.74
N ALA A 14 42.62 -40.22 -43.51
CA ALA A 14 41.68 -39.64 -44.47
C ALA A 14 41.50 -40.49 -45.72
N ALA A 15 40.34 -40.39 -46.38
CA ALA A 15 40.19 -40.61 -47.81
C ALA A 15 39.10 -39.73 -48.39
N LEU A 16 39.48 -38.88 -49.34
CA LEU A 16 38.63 -38.11 -50.26
C LEU A 16 37.89 -39.05 -51.24
N CYS A 17 36.60 -38.78 -51.48
CA CYS A 17 35.97 -39.04 -52.79
C CYS A 17 34.93 -37.96 -53.08
N ALA A 18 35.19 -37.23 -54.14
CA ALA A 18 34.28 -36.29 -54.75
C ALA A 18 33.19 -37.00 -55.55
N ALA A 19 31.94 -36.64 -55.37
CA ALA A 19 30.85 -36.92 -56.33
C ALA A 19 29.96 -35.70 -56.40
N ALA A 20 30.00 -35.01 -57.54
CA ALA A 20 29.13 -33.94 -57.92
C ALA A 20 27.72 -34.50 -58.21
N ALA A 21 26.72 -33.95 -57.53
CA ALA A 21 25.33 -34.09 -57.95
C ALA A 21 24.68 -32.68 -57.92
N LEU A 22 24.30 -32.23 -59.10
CA LEU A 22 23.47 -31.04 -59.31
C LEU A 22 22.15 -31.23 -58.59
N THR A 23 21.85 -30.33 -57.67
CA THR A 23 20.48 -30.08 -57.19
C THR A 23 20.19 -28.60 -57.35
N THR A 24 19.22 -28.33 -58.20
CA THR A 24 18.61 -27.03 -58.48
C THR A 24 18.20 -26.31 -57.23
N ALA A 25 18.85 -25.19 -56.95
CA ALA A 25 18.46 -24.26 -55.91
C ALA A 25 17.15 -23.55 -56.32
N LEU A 26 16.05 -23.92 -55.68
CA LEU A 26 14.89 -23.06 -55.58
C LEU A 26 15.26 -21.94 -54.58
N SER A 27 15.68 -20.81 -55.13
CA SER A 27 15.90 -19.57 -54.42
C SER A 27 14.54 -18.99 -53.97
N GLY A 28 14.03 -19.49 -52.87
CA GLY A 28 13.00 -18.78 -52.13
C GLY A 28 13.64 -17.55 -51.49
N CYS A 29 13.53 -16.37 -52.12
CA CYS A 29 13.80 -15.09 -51.49
C CYS A 29 12.77 -14.86 -50.34
N GLY A 30 12.97 -15.52 -49.24
CA GLY A 30 12.40 -15.09 -47.95
C GLY A 30 13.26 -13.94 -47.43
N ALA A 31 12.87 -12.70 -47.67
CA ALA A 31 13.46 -11.58 -46.98
C ALA A 31 13.25 -11.82 -45.46
N GLN A 32 14.34 -12.16 -44.78
CA GLN A 32 14.35 -12.07 -43.30
C GLN A 32 14.22 -10.59 -42.96
N VAL A 33 12.99 -10.19 -42.65
CA VAL A 33 12.76 -8.89 -41.99
C VAL A 33 13.31 -9.04 -40.57
N THR A 34 14.55 -8.60 -40.37
CA THR A 34 15.13 -8.41 -39.04
C THR A 34 14.45 -7.18 -38.42
N GLY A 35 13.16 -7.29 -38.14
CA GLY A 35 12.45 -6.32 -37.34
C GLY A 35 12.39 -6.86 -35.89
N GLN A 36 12.87 -6.09 -34.95
CA GLN A 36 12.46 -6.33 -33.58
C GLN A 36 10.94 -6.13 -33.51
N PRO A 37 10.18 -7.00 -32.87
CA PRO A 37 8.74 -6.81 -32.72
C PRO A 37 8.51 -5.50 -31.97
N VAL A 38 8.11 -4.46 -32.71
CA VAL A 38 7.67 -3.19 -32.07
C VAL A 38 6.25 -3.40 -31.60
N ARG A 39 6.05 -3.26 -30.30
CA ARG A 39 4.71 -3.26 -29.73
C ARG A 39 3.94 -2.07 -30.33
N VAL A 40 2.84 -2.36 -31.02
CA VAL A 40 1.99 -1.30 -31.59
C VAL A 40 1.24 -0.63 -30.45
N GLU A 41 1.50 0.66 -30.25
CA GLU A 41 0.79 1.43 -29.21
C GLU A 41 -0.70 1.57 -29.58
N PRO A 42 -1.60 1.40 -28.59
CA PRO A 42 -3.03 1.56 -28.79
C PRO A 42 -3.41 2.96 -29.27
N ASP A 43 -4.36 3.04 -30.20
CA ASP A 43 -4.97 4.31 -30.61
C ASP A 43 -5.94 4.77 -29.51
N VAL A 44 -5.47 5.66 -28.62
CA VAL A 44 -6.25 6.16 -27.50
C VAL A 44 -7.55 6.86 -27.90
N SER A 45 -7.65 7.36 -29.16
CA SER A 45 -8.86 8.03 -29.65
C SER A 45 -10.02 7.06 -29.94
N LYS A 46 -9.73 5.76 -30.03
CA LYS A 46 -10.70 4.69 -30.31
C LYS A 46 -11.12 3.89 -29.07
N LEU A 47 -10.55 4.21 -27.92
CA LEU A 47 -10.88 3.50 -26.69
C LEU A 47 -12.27 3.90 -26.17
N ASP A 48 -13.05 2.93 -25.71
CA ASP A 48 -14.26 3.21 -24.94
C ASP A 48 -13.87 3.63 -23.51
N VAL A 49 -13.95 4.92 -23.27
CA VAL A 49 -13.60 5.53 -21.98
C VAL A 49 -14.84 5.90 -21.14
N GLY A 50 -16.04 5.62 -21.64
CA GLY A 50 -17.28 6.00 -20.96
C GLY A 50 -17.32 7.49 -20.61
N ASN A 51 -17.69 7.78 -19.37
CA ASN A 51 -17.72 9.15 -18.84
C ASN A 51 -16.45 9.54 -18.07
N TYR A 52 -15.42 8.71 -18.09
CA TYR A 52 -14.18 8.99 -17.39
C TYR A 52 -13.35 10.05 -18.10
N GLN A 53 -12.62 10.85 -17.33
CA GLN A 53 -11.69 11.84 -17.88
C GLN A 53 -10.48 11.19 -18.53
N THR A 54 -10.00 11.78 -19.63
CA THR A 54 -8.83 11.30 -20.40
C THR A 54 -7.70 12.33 -20.48
N LYS A 55 -7.88 13.48 -19.85
CA LYS A 55 -6.86 14.54 -19.77
C LYS A 55 -6.49 14.80 -18.32
N PRO A 56 -5.21 15.02 -18.01
CA PRO A 56 -4.76 15.35 -16.68
C PRO A 56 -5.46 16.60 -16.14
N ARG A 57 -5.86 16.56 -14.88
CA ARG A 57 -6.41 17.72 -14.18
C ARG A 57 -5.33 18.45 -13.38
N GLN A 58 -5.48 19.75 -13.24
CA GLN A 58 -4.69 20.54 -12.30
C GLN A 58 -5.34 20.45 -10.92
N VAL A 59 -4.68 19.74 -9.99
CA VAL A 59 -5.20 19.57 -8.62
C VAL A 59 -5.00 20.83 -7.79
N GLY A 60 -3.83 21.49 -7.93
CA GLY A 60 -3.50 22.73 -7.25
C GLY A 60 -3.21 22.56 -5.76
N ASN A 61 -3.46 23.63 -4.99
CA ASN A 61 -3.24 23.68 -3.56
C ASN A 61 -4.54 23.39 -2.79
N ALA A 62 -4.42 23.12 -1.50
CA ALA A 62 -5.56 22.99 -0.60
C ALA A 62 -6.46 24.24 -0.65
N LYS A 63 -7.79 24.03 -0.67
CA LYS A 63 -8.81 25.09 -0.73
C LYS A 63 -9.63 25.16 0.57
N SER A 64 -9.34 24.30 1.51
CA SER A 64 -9.97 24.27 2.83
C SER A 64 -9.02 23.69 3.87
N ASP A 65 -9.24 24.03 5.13
CA ASP A 65 -8.51 23.47 6.27
C ASP A 65 -8.55 21.94 6.27
N LYS A 66 -9.72 21.35 6.01
CA LYS A 66 -9.86 19.89 5.91
C LYS A 66 -8.94 19.29 4.85
N GLN A 67 -8.86 19.88 3.65
CA GLN A 67 -7.96 19.37 2.61
C GLN A 67 -6.50 19.50 2.99
N ALA A 68 -6.12 20.62 3.60
CA ALA A 68 -4.77 20.88 4.06
C ALA A 68 -4.34 19.84 5.12
N ARG A 69 -5.14 19.66 6.15
CA ARG A 69 -4.91 18.72 7.24
C ARG A 69 -4.94 17.27 6.77
N THR A 70 -5.85 16.91 5.86
CA THR A 70 -5.85 15.59 5.22
C THR A 70 -4.54 15.33 4.47
N ARG A 71 -4.07 16.31 3.68
CA ARG A 71 -2.81 16.16 2.95
C ARG A 71 -1.62 16.02 3.90
N GLU A 72 -1.60 16.76 4.99
CA GLU A 72 -0.55 16.65 6.00
C GLU A 72 -0.58 15.29 6.71
N ALA A 73 -1.77 14.75 7.02
CA ALA A 73 -1.93 13.40 7.56
C ALA A 73 -1.42 12.33 6.59
N GLN A 74 -1.70 12.47 5.28
CA GLN A 74 -1.18 11.58 4.24
C GLN A 74 0.36 11.64 4.13
N ARG A 75 0.98 12.81 4.37
CA ARG A 75 2.44 12.92 4.46
C ARG A 75 3.00 12.23 5.71
N LEU A 76 2.29 12.39 6.84
CA LEU A 76 2.64 11.74 8.11
C LEU A 76 2.56 10.21 7.99
N ALA A 77 1.66 9.66 7.17
CA ALA A 77 1.47 8.22 6.98
C ALA A 77 2.77 7.46 6.66
N ASP A 78 3.70 8.06 5.91
CA ASP A 78 5.00 7.46 5.57
C ASP A 78 5.93 7.30 6.79
N TYR A 79 5.61 7.99 7.89
CA TYR A 79 6.37 8.02 9.14
C TYR A 79 5.63 7.37 10.30
N VAL A 80 4.50 6.73 10.03
CA VAL A 80 3.79 5.88 10.99
C VAL A 80 4.18 4.42 10.73
N ALA A 81 4.75 3.79 11.75
CA ALA A 81 5.26 2.43 11.67
C ALA A 81 4.14 1.43 11.35
N LEU A 82 4.49 0.40 10.61
CA LEU A 82 3.63 -0.74 10.35
C LEU A 82 3.88 -1.79 11.45
N PRO A 83 2.87 -2.35 12.12
CA PRO A 83 3.06 -3.26 13.25
C PRO A 83 4.01 -4.43 13.03
N TYR A 84 4.11 -4.96 11.80
CA TYR A 84 5.07 -6.02 11.50
C TYR A 84 6.54 -5.59 11.65
N GLU A 85 6.84 -4.31 11.59
CA GLU A 85 8.21 -3.79 11.79
C GLU A 85 8.65 -3.94 13.25
N ALA A 86 7.69 -3.97 14.19
CA ALA A 86 7.94 -4.22 15.61
C ALA A 86 7.87 -5.70 15.97
N ASP A 87 6.97 -6.46 15.37
CA ASP A 87 6.81 -7.90 15.56
C ASP A 87 6.37 -8.57 14.24
N PRO A 88 7.23 -9.39 13.60
CA PRO A 88 6.94 -10.05 12.32
C PRO A 88 5.75 -11.01 12.35
N SER A 89 5.18 -11.30 13.51
CA SER A 89 3.96 -12.12 13.61
C SER A 89 2.69 -11.39 13.16
N TYR A 90 2.71 -10.04 13.08
CA TYR A 90 1.66 -9.27 12.45
C TYR A 90 1.85 -9.35 10.93
N VAL A 91 0.98 -10.06 10.23
CA VAL A 91 1.18 -10.45 8.84
C VAL A 91 0.14 -9.88 7.86
N GLU A 92 -0.92 -9.28 8.37
CA GLU A 92 -2.01 -8.74 7.56
C GLU A 92 -2.68 -7.54 8.22
N ASP A 93 -3.35 -6.72 7.42
CA ASP A 93 -4.15 -5.60 7.93
C ASP A 93 -5.24 -6.08 8.88
N ALA A 94 -5.46 -5.33 9.96
CA ALA A 94 -6.53 -5.64 10.90
C ALA A 94 -7.90 -5.31 10.31
N TRP A 95 -8.79 -6.28 10.25
CA TRP A 95 -10.13 -6.10 9.68
C TRP A 95 -11.01 -5.12 10.46
N SER A 96 -10.73 -4.95 11.75
CA SER A 96 -11.49 -4.06 12.62
C SER A 96 -11.18 -2.57 12.43
N THR A 97 -10.03 -2.25 11.86
CA THR A 97 -9.53 -0.88 11.76
C THR A 97 -8.74 -0.68 10.47
N ALA A 98 -9.39 -0.11 9.45
CA ALA A 98 -8.69 0.28 8.24
C ALA A 98 -7.76 1.49 8.52
N PRO A 99 -6.59 1.58 7.89
CA PRO A 99 -5.74 2.77 7.95
C PRO A 99 -6.45 4.01 7.42
N HIS A 100 -6.29 5.13 8.10
CA HIS A 100 -6.97 6.37 7.73
C HIS A 100 -6.42 7.61 8.43
N THR A 101 -6.81 8.77 7.88
CA THR A 101 -6.55 10.09 8.43
C THR A 101 -7.39 10.36 9.68
N VAL A 102 -6.78 10.89 10.75
CA VAL A 102 -7.45 11.39 11.96
C VAL A 102 -7.44 12.90 11.98
N LEU A 103 -8.62 13.51 12.00
CA LEU A 103 -8.80 14.97 12.09
C LEU A 103 -9.69 15.39 13.26
N ASN A 104 -10.41 14.47 13.88
CA ASN A 104 -11.35 14.69 14.97
C ASN A 104 -11.76 13.36 15.61
N ARG A 105 -12.60 13.40 16.63
CA ARG A 105 -13.16 12.22 17.31
C ARG A 105 -13.81 11.22 16.35
N LYS A 106 -14.60 11.70 15.40
CA LYS A 106 -15.29 10.82 14.44
C LYS A 106 -14.29 10.00 13.62
N THR A 107 -13.17 10.61 13.23
CA THR A 107 -12.12 9.96 12.45
C THR A 107 -11.12 9.21 13.32
N LEU A 108 -10.98 9.51 14.62
CA LEU A 108 -10.29 8.64 15.57
C LEU A 108 -11.02 7.28 15.68
N GLY A 109 -12.34 7.31 15.49
CA GLY A 109 -13.15 6.11 15.33
C GLY A 109 -13.32 5.31 16.62
N ARG A 110 -13.24 3.98 16.48
CA ARG A 110 -13.44 3.03 17.57
C ARG A 110 -12.16 2.59 18.27
N LEU A 111 -11.03 3.23 17.94
CA LEU A 111 -9.75 2.87 18.55
C LEU A 111 -9.80 3.06 20.07
N VAL A 112 -10.35 4.18 20.49
CA VAL A 112 -10.50 4.57 21.88
C VAL A 112 -11.84 5.29 22.05
N ILE A 113 -12.48 5.07 23.18
CA ILE A 113 -13.67 5.80 23.59
C ILE A 113 -13.21 7.04 24.34
N ASN A 114 -13.32 8.19 23.71
CA ASN A 114 -12.95 9.47 24.32
C ASN A 114 -13.94 10.54 23.86
N ASP A 115 -14.90 10.85 24.74
CA ASP A 115 -15.99 11.77 24.45
C ASP A 115 -15.53 13.23 24.43
N THR A 116 -14.41 13.54 25.08
CA THR A 116 -13.81 14.88 25.18
C THR A 116 -12.78 15.15 24.11
N PHE A 117 -12.47 14.19 23.24
CA PHE A 117 -11.39 14.29 22.26
C PHE A 117 -11.40 15.61 21.45
N ASP A 118 -12.54 16.01 20.91
CA ASP A 118 -12.62 17.21 20.06
C ASP A 118 -12.39 18.52 20.86
N GLU A 119 -12.64 18.49 22.18
CA GLU A 119 -12.35 19.61 23.06
C GLU A 119 -10.88 19.63 23.47
N VAL A 120 -10.36 18.49 23.93
CA VAL A 120 -8.98 18.34 24.41
C VAL A 120 -7.99 18.47 23.26
N ALA A 121 -8.25 17.82 22.14
CA ALA A 121 -7.40 17.82 20.95
C ALA A 121 -7.84 18.86 19.89
N LYS A 122 -8.44 19.98 20.29
CA LYS A 122 -8.93 21.04 19.39
C LYS A 122 -7.87 21.59 18.45
N ASP A 123 -6.60 21.58 18.87
CA ASP A 123 -5.45 22.05 18.10
C ASP A 123 -4.75 20.93 17.31
N LEU A 124 -5.39 19.74 17.16
CA LEU A 124 -4.88 18.65 16.33
C LEU A 124 -4.66 19.13 14.90
N VAL A 125 -3.44 19.04 14.41
CA VAL A 125 -3.08 19.38 13.03
C VAL A 125 -3.44 18.25 12.08
N ALA A 126 -2.96 17.05 12.35
CA ALA A 126 -3.15 15.88 11.52
C ALA A 126 -2.89 14.60 12.33
N GLY A 127 -3.45 13.49 11.92
CA GLY A 127 -3.14 12.20 12.50
C GLY A 127 -3.32 11.08 11.49
N TRP A 128 -2.67 9.93 11.76
CA TRP A 128 -2.75 8.73 10.95
C TRP A 128 -2.86 7.48 11.81
N VAL A 129 -3.64 6.50 11.34
CA VAL A 129 -3.84 5.20 12.00
C VAL A 129 -3.31 4.09 11.12
N ASN A 130 -2.56 3.16 11.72
CA ASN A 130 -2.27 1.83 11.19
C ASN A 130 -2.77 0.74 12.14
N ALA A 131 -3.20 -0.38 11.61
CA ALA A 131 -3.62 -1.53 12.41
C ALA A 131 -3.33 -2.83 11.66
N TRP A 132 -2.67 -3.75 12.34
CA TRP A 132 -2.34 -5.07 11.81
C TRP A 132 -2.69 -6.16 12.80
N GLN A 133 -2.84 -7.37 12.29
CA GLN A 133 -3.18 -8.56 13.08
C GLN A 133 -2.31 -9.74 12.69
N THR A 134 -2.21 -10.71 13.59
CA THR A 134 -1.58 -11.98 13.28
C THR A 134 -2.48 -12.80 12.39
N GLY A 135 -1.89 -13.53 11.42
CA GLY A 135 -2.62 -14.49 10.60
C GLY A 135 -3.05 -15.74 11.37
N GLY A 136 -3.85 -16.55 10.69
CA GLY A 136 -4.28 -17.86 11.20
C GLY A 136 -5.78 -17.93 11.53
N ALA A 137 -6.24 -19.15 11.72
CA ALA A 137 -7.61 -19.47 12.13
C ALA A 137 -7.60 -20.04 13.56
N PRO A 138 -8.67 -19.90 14.32
CA PRO A 138 -9.92 -19.20 14.00
C PRO A 138 -9.77 -17.67 14.05
N GLU A 139 -10.63 -16.97 13.31
CA GLU A 139 -10.59 -15.50 13.17
C GLU A 139 -10.79 -14.73 14.49
N ASP A 140 -11.40 -15.36 15.48
CA ASP A 140 -11.65 -14.83 16.82
C ASP A 140 -10.45 -14.97 17.77
N LYS A 141 -9.36 -15.60 17.35
CA LYS A 141 -8.14 -15.80 18.15
C LYS A 141 -6.94 -15.16 17.47
N ARG A 142 -6.83 -13.85 17.55
CA ARG A 142 -5.77 -13.07 16.94
C ARG A 142 -5.15 -12.11 17.92
N ARG A 143 -3.92 -11.73 17.66
CA ARG A 143 -3.35 -10.53 18.26
C ARG A 143 -3.55 -9.39 17.26
N THR A 144 -3.93 -8.22 17.79
CA THR A 144 -4.10 -6.99 16.99
C THR A 144 -3.28 -5.89 17.64
N LEU A 145 -2.55 -5.16 16.84
CA LEU A 145 -1.85 -3.94 17.24
C LEU A 145 -2.36 -2.78 16.39
N ASN A 146 -2.87 -1.76 17.08
CA ASN A 146 -3.29 -0.50 16.48
C ASN A 146 -2.35 0.59 16.94
N ILE A 147 -1.96 1.48 16.03
CA ILE A 147 -1.21 2.68 16.34
C ILE A 147 -1.87 3.88 15.69
N ALA A 148 -2.08 4.95 16.47
CA ALA A 148 -2.48 6.26 15.97
C ALA A 148 -1.40 7.28 16.37
N VAL A 149 -0.93 8.06 15.39
CA VAL A 149 -0.04 9.19 15.61
C VAL A 149 -0.82 10.46 15.38
N LEU A 150 -0.89 11.31 16.40
CA LEU A 150 -1.58 12.59 16.39
C LEU A 150 -0.54 13.71 16.48
N MET A 151 -0.53 14.62 15.51
CA MET A 151 0.42 15.73 15.42
C MET A 151 -0.24 17.03 15.86
N PHE A 152 0.43 17.74 16.75
CA PHE A 152 0.04 19.05 17.26
C PHE A 152 0.96 20.17 16.74
N PRO A 153 0.62 21.45 16.94
CA PRO A 153 1.45 22.55 16.46
C PRO A 153 2.87 22.56 17.04
N ASP A 154 3.01 22.15 18.29
CA ASP A 154 4.28 22.16 19.02
C ASP A 154 4.28 21.14 20.18
N ALA A 155 5.46 20.97 20.78
CA ALA A 155 5.69 20.03 21.88
C ALA A 155 4.92 20.44 23.18
N GLN A 156 4.72 21.74 23.42
CA GLN A 156 4.00 22.21 24.60
C GLN A 156 2.52 21.82 24.53
N THR A 157 1.90 21.94 23.37
CA THR A 157 0.53 21.49 23.12
C THR A 157 0.42 19.98 23.32
N ALA A 158 1.32 19.20 22.69
CA ALA A 158 1.32 17.74 22.81
C ALA A 158 1.51 17.28 24.27
N SER A 159 2.41 17.92 25.03
CA SER A 159 2.68 17.58 26.44
C SER A 159 1.48 17.87 27.38
N THR A 160 0.61 18.76 26.99
CA THR A 160 -0.64 19.04 27.71
C THR A 160 -1.76 18.07 27.30
N VAL A 161 -1.89 17.82 26.00
CA VAL A 161 -2.97 17.01 25.44
C VAL A 161 -2.81 15.54 25.75
N GLY A 162 -1.60 14.98 25.61
CA GLY A 162 -1.35 13.54 25.78
C GLY A 162 -1.78 12.99 27.12
N PRO A 163 -1.32 13.55 28.26
CA PRO A 163 -1.76 13.11 29.59
C PRO A 163 -3.27 13.31 29.83
N THR A 164 -3.88 14.34 29.23
CA THR A 164 -5.33 14.57 29.37
C THR A 164 -6.13 13.50 28.62
N LEU A 165 -5.73 13.16 27.39
CA LEU A 165 -6.39 12.11 26.63
C LEU A 165 -6.25 10.73 27.29
N GLU A 166 -5.09 10.44 27.89
CA GLU A 166 -4.90 9.22 28.67
C GLU A 166 -5.78 9.20 29.92
N HIS A 167 -5.82 10.31 30.67
CA HIS A 167 -6.66 10.40 31.84
C HIS A 167 -8.14 10.15 31.53
N ASP A 168 -8.64 10.73 30.45
CA ASP A 168 -10.03 10.56 30.02
C ASP A 168 -10.30 9.11 29.58
N ASP A 169 -9.36 8.47 28.86
CA ASP A 169 -9.43 7.06 28.50
C ASP A 169 -9.34 6.14 29.73
N PHE A 170 -8.42 6.44 30.64
CA PHE A 170 -8.25 5.70 31.91
C PHE A 170 -9.51 5.75 32.79
N THR A 171 -10.10 6.92 32.99
CA THR A 171 -11.24 7.12 33.86
C THR A 171 -12.57 6.67 33.27
N TYR A 172 -12.60 6.39 31.95
CA TYR A 172 -13.80 5.87 31.28
C TYR A 172 -14.28 4.55 31.89
N ASN A 173 -13.37 3.72 32.40
CA ASN A 173 -13.71 2.49 33.10
C ASN A 173 -13.00 2.43 34.47
N HIS A 174 -13.78 2.34 35.55
CA HIS A 174 -13.28 2.30 36.93
C HIS A 174 -12.44 1.04 37.24
N ASP A 175 -12.51 -0.02 36.43
CA ASP A 175 -11.71 -1.23 36.57
C ASP A 175 -10.31 -1.12 35.93
N ASN A 176 -10.04 -0.03 35.25
CA ASN A 176 -8.72 0.22 34.67
C ASN A 176 -7.67 0.37 35.78
N GLN A 177 -6.53 -0.25 35.58
CA GLN A 177 -5.36 -0.15 36.43
C GLN A 177 -4.20 0.46 35.68
N PRO A 178 -3.42 1.37 36.29
CA PRO A 178 -2.26 1.97 35.64
C PRO A 178 -1.17 0.93 35.39
N VAL A 179 -0.45 1.09 34.30
CA VAL A 179 0.63 0.19 33.85
C VAL A 179 1.88 1.00 33.57
N SER A 180 3.03 0.51 34.01
CA SER A 180 4.33 1.08 33.67
C SER A 180 4.83 0.51 32.34
N ILE A 181 5.23 1.38 31.41
CA ILE A 181 5.94 1.08 30.19
C ILE A 181 7.35 1.63 30.31
N ALA A 182 8.38 0.88 29.92
CA ALA A 182 9.79 1.29 30.04
C ALA A 182 10.18 2.29 28.94
N LYS A 183 9.35 3.32 28.71
CA LYS A 183 9.56 4.43 27.76
C LYS A 183 9.22 5.77 28.43
N PRO A 184 10.00 6.83 28.16
CA PRO A 184 9.70 8.16 28.69
C PRO A 184 8.30 8.64 28.25
N ASP A 185 7.69 9.48 29.06
CA ASP A 185 6.43 10.18 28.78
C ASP A 185 5.32 9.27 28.21
N THR A 186 5.31 8.00 28.71
CA THR A 186 4.33 6.99 28.32
C THR A 186 3.43 6.66 29.50
N TYR A 187 2.14 6.83 29.29
CA TYR A 187 1.06 6.55 30.23
C TYR A 187 0.26 5.36 29.67
N ALA A 188 -0.06 4.39 30.48
CA ALA A 188 -0.76 3.19 30.03
C ALA A 188 -1.67 2.62 31.09
N HIS A 189 -2.69 1.90 30.66
CA HIS A 189 -3.60 1.18 31.54
C HIS A 189 -4.13 -0.10 30.87
N TRP A 190 -4.63 -0.97 31.73
CA TRP A 190 -5.28 -2.21 31.31
C TRP A 190 -6.36 -2.62 32.30
N ARG A 191 -7.15 -3.61 31.98
CA ARG A 191 -7.98 -4.34 32.89
C ARG A 191 -7.44 -5.74 33.11
N PRO A 192 -7.21 -6.22 34.33
CA PRO A 192 -6.54 -7.50 34.61
C PRO A 192 -7.22 -8.75 34.02
N ASP A 193 -8.51 -8.69 33.78
CA ASP A 193 -9.33 -9.76 33.20
C ASP A 193 -9.46 -9.68 31.64
N ILE A 194 -8.89 -8.64 31.06
CA ILE A 194 -8.92 -8.39 29.61
C ILE A 194 -7.51 -8.45 29.03
N SER A 195 -7.31 -9.27 28.01
CA SER A 195 -6.01 -9.38 27.33
C SER A 195 -5.77 -8.20 26.38
N SER A 196 -5.76 -6.99 26.91
CA SER A 196 -5.45 -5.78 26.15
C SER A 196 -4.81 -4.71 27.02
N VAL A 197 -3.95 -3.87 26.39
CA VAL A 197 -3.36 -2.67 26.98
C VAL A 197 -3.55 -1.50 26.03
N GLY A 198 -3.91 -0.33 26.58
CA GLY A 198 -3.89 0.96 25.91
C GLY A 198 -2.75 1.82 26.44
N SER A 199 -2.05 2.54 25.59
CA SER A 199 -0.98 3.44 26.00
C SER A 199 -0.99 4.74 25.20
N TRP A 200 -0.59 5.82 25.86
CA TRP A 200 -0.45 7.16 25.32
C TRP A 200 0.97 7.65 25.57
N THR A 201 1.70 8.00 24.52
CA THR A 201 3.08 8.46 24.60
C THR A 201 3.18 9.86 24.01
N VAL A 202 3.84 10.78 24.70
CA VAL A 202 4.18 12.10 24.19
C VAL A 202 5.62 12.06 23.62
N HIS A 203 5.80 12.52 22.40
CA HIS A 203 7.11 12.65 21.76
C HIS A 203 7.16 13.92 20.90
N ASP A 204 7.94 14.92 21.34
CA ASP A 204 7.94 16.25 20.72
C ASP A 204 6.48 16.76 20.53
N ARG A 205 6.09 17.08 19.31
CA ARG A 205 4.74 17.55 18.95
C ARG A 205 3.72 16.44 18.70
N TYR A 206 4.06 15.21 19.00
CA TYR A 206 3.21 14.04 18.71
C TYR A 206 2.65 13.43 19.99
N VAL A 207 1.39 13.00 19.91
CA VAL A 207 0.78 12.07 20.85
C VAL A 207 0.51 10.77 20.13
N ILE A 208 1.06 9.69 20.65
CA ILE A 208 1.01 8.36 20.05
C ILE A 208 0.12 7.48 20.90
N TYR A 209 -0.95 6.97 20.33
CA TYR A 209 -1.80 5.96 20.95
C TYR A 209 -1.47 4.59 20.39
N ILE A 210 -1.20 3.61 21.26
CA ILE A 210 -1.02 2.21 20.89
C ILE A 210 -1.99 1.36 21.69
N LYS A 211 -2.72 0.49 20.98
CA LYS A 211 -3.57 -0.53 21.59
C LYS A 211 -3.15 -1.90 21.11
N VAL A 212 -2.79 -2.75 22.07
CA VAL A 212 -2.50 -4.17 21.83
C VAL A 212 -3.63 -4.99 22.39
N VAL A 213 -4.13 -5.94 21.62
CA VAL A 213 -5.14 -6.94 22.02
C VAL A 213 -4.59 -8.32 21.71
N ASP A 214 -4.70 -9.26 22.63
CA ASP A 214 -4.30 -10.66 22.43
C ASP A 214 -5.44 -11.62 22.82
N ASP A 215 -6.27 -11.98 21.83
CA ASP A 215 -7.37 -12.93 22.02
C ASP A 215 -6.90 -14.41 21.95
N THR A 216 -5.59 -14.64 21.78
CA THR A 216 -5.01 -15.99 21.65
C THR A 216 -4.70 -16.64 22.99
N SER A 217 -4.55 -15.85 24.04
CA SER A 217 -4.10 -16.30 25.37
C SER A 217 -4.84 -15.61 26.50
N ALA A 218 -4.74 -16.19 27.70
CA ALA A 218 -5.14 -15.50 28.92
C ALA A 218 -4.34 -14.19 29.11
N PRO A 219 -4.89 -13.19 29.84
CA PRO A 219 -4.21 -11.93 30.04
C PRO A 219 -2.77 -12.08 30.56
N ASN A 220 -1.83 -11.51 29.82
CA ASN A 220 -0.40 -11.54 30.13
C ASN A 220 0.20 -10.13 29.99
N LEU A 221 0.14 -9.35 31.05
CA LEU A 221 0.58 -7.96 31.05
C LEU A 221 2.02 -7.78 30.54
N PRO A 222 3.04 -8.57 30.98
CA PRO A 222 4.41 -8.44 30.46
C PRO A 222 4.49 -8.62 28.95
N ALA A 223 3.72 -9.53 28.37
CA ALA A 223 3.71 -9.74 26.93
C ALA A 223 3.06 -8.55 26.21
N LEU A 224 1.95 -8.01 26.72
CA LEU A 224 1.26 -6.86 26.15
C LEU A 224 2.12 -5.59 26.21
N THR A 225 2.77 -5.30 27.34
CA THR A 225 3.63 -4.12 27.49
C THR A 225 4.87 -4.20 26.60
N SER A 226 5.45 -5.40 26.44
CA SER A 226 6.56 -5.63 25.52
C SER A 226 6.21 -5.29 24.06
N GLN A 227 4.97 -5.54 23.63
CA GLN A 227 4.54 -5.15 22.28
C GLN A 227 4.48 -3.63 22.10
N VAL A 228 3.99 -2.90 23.13
CA VAL A 228 3.98 -1.43 23.15
C VAL A 228 5.41 -0.90 23.05
N GLU A 229 6.33 -1.42 23.88
CA GLU A 229 7.73 -0.99 23.90
C GLU A 229 8.43 -1.19 22.55
N LYS A 230 8.28 -2.37 21.93
CA LYS A 230 8.81 -2.67 20.61
C LYS A 230 8.24 -1.75 19.53
N MET A 231 6.93 -1.45 19.62
CA MET A 231 6.30 -0.55 18.67
C MET A 231 6.83 0.87 18.79
N LEU A 232 7.05 1.37 20.01
CA LEU A 232 7.64 2.67 20.27
C LEU A 232 9.11 2.73 19.82
N ASP A 233 9.88 1.63 19.95
CA ASP A 233 11.26 1.57 19.45
C ASP A 233 11.37 1.79 17.94
N VAL A 234 10.38 1.35 17.19
CA VAL A 234 10.29 1.59 15.74
C VAL A 234 9.70 2.98 15.44
N GLN A 235 8.66 3.36 16.17
CA GLN A 235 7.88 4.57 15.84
C GLN A 235 8.62 5.87 16.14
N LEU A 236 9.28 5.98 17.30
CA LEU A 236 9.87 7.26 17.69
C LEU A 236 10.95 7.75 16.70
N PRO A 237 11.92 6.91 16.25
CA PRO A 237 12.90 7.33 15.26
C PRO A 237 12.33 7.69 13.89
N LEU A 238 11.13 7.22 13.55
CA LEU A 238 10.46 7.61 12.31
C LEU A 238 9.94 9.04 12.40
N LEU A 239 9.34 9.42 13.53
CA LEU A 239 8.82 10.77 13.74
C LEU A 239 9.92 11.82 13.75
N ASP A 240 11.12 11.48 14.27
CA ASP A 240 12.29 12.37 14.24
C ASP A 240 12.73 12.75 12.82
N LYS A 241 12.34 11.96 11.81
CA LYS A 241 12.63 12.21 10.39
C LYS A 241 11.55 12.99 9.67
N PHE A 242 10.34 13.05 10.21
CA PHE A 242 9.25 13.78 9.57
C PHE A 242 9.48 15.28 9.62
N GLN A 243 9.26 15.96 8.50
CA GLN A 243 9.34 17.40 8.39
C GLN A 243 7.91 17.94 8.19
N PRO A 244 7.24 18.40 9.25
CA PRO A 244 5.91 18.99 9.15
C PRO A 244 5.89 20.20 8.24
N THR A 245 4.79 20.42 7.54
CA THR A 245 4.57 21.64 6.79
C THR A 245 4.52 22.82 7.78
N PRO A 246 5.29 23.90 7.55
CA PRO A 246 5.23 25.09 8.41
C PRO A 246 3.79 25.59 8.56
N ALA A 247 3.40 26.01 9.76
CA ALA A 247 2.03 26.41 10.05
C ALA A 247 1.50 27.51 9.09
N GLY A 248 2.35 28.46 8.69
CA GLY A 248 1.98 29.51 7.74
C GLY A 248 1.79 29.02 6.30
N GLU A 249 2.27 27.83 5.95
CA GLU A 249 2.20 27.24 4.61
C GLU A 249 1.11 26.17 4.51
N LEU A 250 0.67 25.63 5.64
CA LEU A 250 -0.25 24.48 5.69
C LEU A 250 -1.56 24.75 4.92
N SER A 251 -2.16 25.93 5.05
CA SER A 251 -3.41 26.29 4.38
C SER A 251 -3.32 26.29 2.84
N HIS A 252 -2.09 26.32 2.30
CA HIS A 252 -1.81 26.34 0.87
C HIS A 252 -0.97 25.16 0.42
N ILE A 253 -0.92 24.10 1.23
CA ILE A 253 -0.14 22.90 0.91
C ILE A 253 -0.50 22.36 -0.49
N PRO A 254 0.49 22.04 -1.35
CA PRO A 254 0.22 21.47 -2.65
C PRO A 254 -0.39 20.07 -2.52
N LEU A 255 -1.52 19.84 -3.22
CA LEU A 255 -2.21 18.54 -3.19
C LEU A 255 -1.64 17.54 -4.20
N ASP A 256 -0.88 18.01 -5.20
CA ASP A 256 -0.26 17.17 -6.23
C ASP A 256 1.00 17.82 -6.82
N PRO A 257 2.06 18.05 -6.04
CA PRO A 257 3.25 18.76 -6.52
C PRO A 257 4.02 17.99 -7.62
N GLN A 258 3.77 16.70 -7.79
CA GLN A 258 4.43 15.86 -8.79
C GLN A 258 3.52 15.47 -9.96
N GLY A 259 2.28 15.93 -10.00
CA GLY A 259 1.33 15.75 -11.10
C GLY A 259 0.80 14.32 -11.27
N LEU A 260 1.05 13.42 -10.31
CA LEU A 260 0.61 12.03 -10.42
C LEU A 260 -0.89 11.87 -10.09
N LEU A 261 -1.37 12.58 -9.07
CA LEU A 261 -2.78 12.57 -8.69
C LEU A 261 -3.66 13.17 -9.79
N GLY A 262 -3.18 14.21 -10.47
CA GLY A 262 -3.83 14.79 -11.64
C GLY A 262 -3.95 13.82 -12.82
N ARG A 263 -3.06 12.83 -12.92
CA ARG A 263 -3.03 11.74 -13.91
C ARG A 263 -3.69 10.45 -13.44
N THR A 264 -4.34 10.46 -12.28
CA THR A 264 -5.09 9.35 -11.74
C THR A 264 -6.58 9.64 -11.82
N ILE A 265 -7.41 8.69 -12.23
CA ILE A 265 -8.86 8.84 -12.23
C ILE A 265 -9.32 9.12 -10.81
N PRO A 266 -10.05 10.22 -10.57
CA PRO A 266 -10.57 10.54 -9.25
C PRO A 266 -11.63 9.55 -8.82
N SER A 267 -11.68 9.26 -7.51
CA SER A 267 -12.75 8.49 -6.92
C SER A 267 -14.10 9.18 -7.11
N ASN A 268 -15.14 8.37 -7.33
CA ASN A 268 -16.50 8.90 -7.35
C ASN A 268 -16.87 9.34 -5.91
N PRO A 269 -17.19 10.62 -5.67
CA PRO A 269 -17.48 11.12 -4.33
C PRO A 269 -18.74 10.50 -3.70
N GLU A 270 -19.67 10.00 -4.52
CA GLU A 270 -20.89 9.32 -4.04
C GLU A 270 -20.66 7.84 -3.71
N ARG A 271 -19.64 7.23 -4.33
CA ARG A 271 -19.32 5.80 -4.18
C ARG A 271 -17.78 5.61 -4.17
N PRO A 272 -17.09 6.16 -3.19
CA PRO A 272 -15.64 6.00 -3.12
C PRO A 272 -15.29 4.53 -2.87
N ILE A 273 -14.27 4.04 -3.55
CA ILE A 273 -13.77 2.67 -3.35
C ILE A 273 -12.96 2.51 -2.05
N ARG A 274 -12.60 3.63 -1.41
CA ARG A 274 -11.88 3.70 -0.13
C ARG A 274 -12.50 4.74 0.77
N ALA A 275 -12.37 4.54 2.07
CA ALA A 275 -12.76 5.54 3.07
C ALA A 275 -11.79 6.73 3.09
N GLU A 276 -10.50 6.49 2.82
CA GLU A 276 -9.49 7.55 2.73
C GLU A 276 -9.66 8.36 1.44
N PRO A 277 -9.60 9.69 1.51
CA PRO A 277 -9.65 10.56 0.33
C PRO A 277 -8.52 10.28 -0.66
N ASP A 278 -8.78 10.61 -1.94
CA ASP A 278 -7.76 10.55 -2.98
C ASP A 278 -6.49 11.30 -2.56
N GLY A 279 -5.36 10.68 -2.82
CA GLY A 279 -4.07 11.24 -2.43
C GLY A 279 -2.91 10.49 -3.07
N PHE A 280 -1.71 10.91 -2.75
CA PHE A 280 -0.51 10.18 -3.13
C PHE A 280 0.39 9.94 -1.92
N PHE A 281 1.08 8.81 -1.96
CA PHE A 281 1.87 8.28 -0.86
C PHE A 281 3.18 7.70 -1.38
N SER A 282 4.13 7.52 -0.49
CA SER A 282 5.32 6.72 -0.70
C SER A 282 5.46 5.70 0.43
N GLY A 283 6.42 4.82 0.35
CA GLY A 283 6.83 3.94 1.44
C GLY A 283 5.68 3.34 2.25
N ARG A 284 5.68 3.59 3.56
CA ARG A 284 4.72 3.04 4.54
C ARG A 284 3.29 3.51 4.31
N GLY A 285 3.10 4.76 3.93
CA GLY A 285 1.78 5.29 3.63
C GLY A 285 1.11 4.57 2.47
N THR A 286 1.88 4.15 1.45
CA THR A 286 1.39 3.29 0.37
C THR A 286 0.97 1.94 0.90
N VAL A 287 1.85 1.26 1.67
CA VAL A 287 1.59 -0.09 2.21
C VAL A 287 0.36 -0.10 3.11
N SER A 288 0.19 0.93 3.93
CA SER A 288 -0.97 1.01 4.83
C SER A 288 -2.32 1.10 4.10
N LEU A 289 -2.37 1.59 2.86
CA LEU A 289 -3.59 1.65 2.05
C LEU A 289 -3.77 0.47 1.08
N MET A 290 -2.83 -0.46 1.05
CA MET A 290 -2.92 -1.70 0.30
C MET A 290 -3.41 -2.83 1.21
N ASN A 291 -3.95 -3.89 0.61
CA ASN A 291 -4.17 -5.14 1.33
C ASN A 291 -2.82 -5.85 1.45
N ALA A 292 -2.01 -5.43 2.43
CA ALA A 292 -0.57 -5.64 2.45
C ALA A 292 -0.15 -6.85 3.30
N SER A 293 1.02 -7.35 2.98
CA SER A 293 1.81 -8.31 3.77
C SER A 293 3.17 -7.68 4.13
N PRO A 294 3.95 -8.27 5.04
CA PRO A 294 5.30 -7.79 5.37
C PRO A 294 6.24 -7.65 4.18
N GLU A 295 6.02 -8.42 3.10
CA GLU A 295 6.84 -8.39 1.89
C GLU A 295 6.50 -7.21 0.97
N THR A 296 5.37 -6.53 1.18
CA THR A 296 4.86 -5.49 0.26
C THR A 296 5.81 -4.30 0.18
N LEU A 297 6.29 -3.77 1.30
CA LEU A 297 7.21 -2.63 1.29
C LEU A 297 8.56 -2.99 0.62
N PRO A 298 9.24 -4.08 0.98
CA PRO A 298 10.44 -4.54 0.28
C PRO A 298 10.22 -4.78 -1.22
N GLU A 299 9.07 -5.32 -1.62
CA GLU A 299 8.73 -5.54 -3.04
C GLU A 299 8.61 -4.22 -3.81
N LEU A 300 7.92 -3.23 -3.26
CA LEU A 300 7.81 -1.90 -3.87
C LEU A 300 9.18 -1.21 -3.99
N GLU A 301 10.01 -1.31 -2.96
CA GLU A 301 11.38 -0.77 -2.96
C GLU A 301 12.28 -1.46 -3.99
N GLN A 302 12.23 -2.79 -4.07
CA GLN A 302 12.98 -3.60 -5.05
C GLN A 302 12.66 -3.21 -6.48
N HIS A 303 11.40 -2.88 -6.76
CA HIS A 303 10.93 -2.43 -8.07
C HIS A 303 10.94 -0.90 -8.22
N GLY A 304 11.70 -0.20 -7.40
CA GLY A 304 11.94 1.23 -7.54
C GLY A 304 10.69 2.10 -7.48
N VAL A 305 9.60 1.64 -6.84
CA VAL A 305 8.39 2.46 -6.67
C VAL A 305 8.72 3.64 -5.77
N ASP A 306 8.54 4.85 -6.31
CA ASP A 306 8.87 6.08 -5.60
C ASP A 306 7.62 6.90 -5.21
N LEU A 307 6.50 6.67 -5.87
CA LEU A 307 5.24 7.35 -5.59
C LEU A 307 4.05 6.51 -6.04
N VAL A 308 2.99 6.51 -5.25
CA VAL A 308 1.74 5.83 -5.58
C VAL A 308 0.57 6.78 -5.39
N SER A 309 -0.28 6.90 -6.40
CA SER A 309 -1.50 7.69 -6.33
C SER A 309 -2.71 6.78 -6.19
N PHE A 310 -3.56 7.12 -5.24
CA PHE A 310 -4.82 6.45 -4.95
C PHE A 310 -5.99 7.34 -5.36
N GLY A 311 -6.76 6.87 -6.30
CA GLY A 311 -8.04 7.39 -6.76
C GLY A 311 -8.98 6.22 -7.05
N ASP A 312 -9.82 6.31 -8.08
CA ASP A 312 -10.63 5.17 -8.55
C ASP A 312 -9.79 4.10 -9.29
N ALA A 313 -8.55 4.46 -9.66
CA ALA A 313 -7.47 3.55 -9.99
C ALA A 313 -6.30 3.79 -9.02
N VAL A 314 -5.36 2.84 -8.95
CA VAL A 314 -4.09 2.97 -8.23
C VAL A 314 -2.97 3.03 -9.26
N VAL A 315 -2.18 4.10 -9.22
CA VAL A 315 -1.09 4.32 -10.14
C VAL A 315 0.24 4.29 -9.40
N PHE A 316 1.04 3.28 -9.65
CA PHE A 316 2.39 3.11 -9.11
C PHE A 316 3.39 3.72 -10.09
N ARG A 317 4.15 4.69 -9.63
CA ARG A 317 5.25 5.26 -10.39
C ARG A 317 6.54 4.60 -9.94
N THR A 318 7.35 4.16 -10.89
CA THR A 318 8.68 3.61 -10.65
C THR A 318 9.77 4.56 -11.16
N LYS A 319 11.01 4.34 -10.74
CA LYS A 319 12.16 5.15 -11.18
C LYS A 319 12.43 4.98 -12.67
N THR A 320 12.28 3.76 -13.20
CA THR A 320 12.60 3.42 -14.59
C THR A 320 11.51 2.56 -15.23
N LEU A 321 11.50 2.52 -16.58
CA LEU A 321 10.68 1.58 -17.33
C LEU A 321 10.97 0.12 -16.97
N GLN A 322 12.25 -0.22 -16.71
CA GLN A 322 12.63 -1.60 -16.37
C GLN A 322 12.06 -2.01 -15.00
N ASP A 323 12.05 -1.10 -14.04
CA ASP A 323 11.41 -1.34 -12.73
C ASP A 323 9.89 -1.58 -12.89
N ALA A 324 9.23 -0.77 -13.73
CA ALA A 324 7.81 -0.96 -14.02
C ALA A 324 7.51 -2.31 -14.68
N LEU A 325 8.33 -2.73 -15.64
CA LEU A 325 8.21 -4.05 -16.27
C LEU A 325 8.43 -5.19 -15.25
N GLY A 326 9.40 -5.04 -14.35
CA GLY A 326 9.63 -5.98 -13.26
C GLY A 326 8.41 -6.12 -12.34
N LEU A 327 7.88 -5.00 -11.87
CA LEU A 327 6.70 -4.96 -10.99
C LEU A 327 5.46 -5.53 -11.70
N TRP A 328 5.21 -5.14 -12.95
CA TRP A 328 4.11 -5.66 -13.74
C TRP A 328 4.20 -7.17 -13.94
N THR A 329 5.39 -7.70 -14.25
CA THR A 329 5.63 -9.15 -14.39
C THR A 329 5.38 -9.87 -13.08
N ARG A 330 5.84 -9.31 -11.96
CA ARG A 330 5.66 -9.88 -10.61
C ARG A 330 4.19 -9.98 -10.21
N TRP A 331 3.36 -9.04 -10.66
CA TRP A 331 1.93 -8.97 -10.30
C TRP A 331 1.01 -9.70 -11.29
N GLN A 332 1.57 -10.43 -12.24
CA GLN A 332 0.76 -11.30 -13.10
C GLN A 332 -0.01 -12.33 -12.27
N PRO A 333 -1.24 -12.68 -12.67
CA PRO A 333 -2.03 -13.67 -11.96
C PRO A 333 -1.34 -15.03 -11.94
N THR A 334 -1.09 -15.55 -10.74
CA THR A 334 -0.42 -16.84 -10.53
C THR A 334 -1.27 -17.81 -9.71
N LYS A 335 -2.36 -17.32 -9.11
CA LYS A 335 -3.19 -18.11 -8.21
C LYS A 335 -4.29 -18.86 -8.98
N SER A 336 -4.63 -20.05 -8.53
CA SER A 336 -5.69 -20.87 -9.09
C SER A 336 -7.10 -20.28 -8.92
N ASP A 337 -7.27 -19.37 -7.95
CA ASP A 337 -8.52 -18.66 -7.67
C ASP A 337 -8.69 -17.38 -8.52
N GLN A 338 -7.76 -17.12 -9.43
CA GLN A 338 -7.80 -16.01 -10.37
C GLN A 338 -8.17 -16.51 -11.76
N LYS A 339 -9.32 -16.06 -12.27
CA LYS A 339 -9.77 -16.42 -13.61
C LYS A 339 -9.54 -15.25 -14.57
N SER A 340 -8.81 -15.52 -15.65
CA SER A 340 -8.62 -14.53 -16.72
C SER A 340 -9.96 -14.04 -17.26
N SER A 341 -10.09 -12.76 -17.48
CA SER A 341 -11.22 -12.12 -18.13
C SER A 341 -10.78 -11.28 -19.34
N ALA A 342 -11.73 -10.91 -20.19
CA ALA A 342 -11.41 -10.15 -21.41
C ALA A 342 -10.75 -8.80 -21.07
N ALA A 343 -9.75 -8.40 -21.85
CA ALA A 343 -9.20 -7.05 -21.81
C ALA A 343 -10.14 -6.03 -22.48
N PRO A 344 -10.05 -4.73 -22.16
CA PRO A 344 -10.77 -3.69 -22.86
C PRO A 344 -10.49 -3.71 -24.36
N ALA A 345 -11.53 -3.47 -25.19
CA ALA A 345 -11.38 -3.38 -26.62
C ALA A 345 -10.36 -2.27 -27.00
N GLY A 346 -9.44 -2.58 -27.90
CA GLY A 346 -8.39 -1.68 -28.33
C GLY A 346 -7.12 -1.66 -27.48
N LEU A 347 -7.12 -2.29 -26.30
CA LEU A 347 -5.93 -2.41 -25.44
C LEU A 347 -5.28 -3.80 -25.54
N GLY A 348 -6.01 -4.86 -25.91
CA GLY A 348 -5.45 -6.19 -26.17
C GLY A 348 -4.44 -6.64 -25.12
N ASP A 349 -3.23 -7.04 -25.58
CA ASP A 349 -2.15 -7.54 -24.70
C ASP A 349 -1.48 -6.46 -23.84
N HIS A 350 -1.89 -5.19 -23.96
CA HIS A 350 -1.39 -4.12 -23.09
C HIS A 350 -1.99 -4.17 -21.69
N VAL A 351 -3.14 -4.83 -21.53
CA VAL A 351 -3.88 -4.92 -20.26
C VAL A 351 -4.22 -6.37 -19.97
N GLN A 352 -4.04 -6.77 -18.74
CA GLN A 352 -4.52 -8.06 -18.24
C GLN A 352 -5.64 -7.84 -17.25
N CYS A 353 -6.77 -8.50 -17.47
CA CYS A 353 -7.90 -8.49 -16.57
C CYS A 353 -8.19 -9.89 -16.04
N PHE A 354 -8.63 -9.97 -14.81
CA PHE A 354 -8.99 -11.23 -14.16
C PHE A 354 -10.00 -11.00 -13.04
N ALA A 355 -10.74 -12.04 -12.70
CA ALA A 355 -11.63 -12.08 -11.56
C ALA A 355 -10.90 -12.75 -10.39
N ASP A 356 -10.80 -12.05 -9.27
CA ASP A 356 -10.25 -12.57 -8.01
C ASP A 356 -11.35 -13.30 -7.20
N GLY A 357 -10.94 -14.23 -6.35
CA GLY A 357 -11.83 -14.96 -5.46
C GLY A 357 -12.78 -15.93 -6.18
N VAL A 358 -12.32 -16.52 -7.30
CA VAL A 358 -13.08 -17.56 -8.03
C VAL A 358 -12.99 -18.86 -7.22
N THR A 359 -14.15 -19.34 -6.78
CA THR A 359 -14.31 -20.62 -6.07
C THR A 359 -15.46 -21.40 -6.66
N ASP A 360 -15.64 -22.67 -6.26
CA ASP A 360 -16.82 -23.47 -6.67
C ASP A 360 -18.14 -22.81 -6.24
N GLN A 361 -18.16 -22.10 -5.10
CA GLN A 361 -19.31 -21.37 -4.59
C GLN A 361 -19.47 -19.98 -5.26
N ASN A 362 -18.37 -19.42 -5.78
CA ASN A 362 -18.34 -18.13 -6.47
C ASN A 362 -17.60 -18.23 -7.80
N PRO A 363 -18.15 -18.90 -8.84
CA PRO A 363 -17.45 -19.16 -10.09
C PRO A 363 -17.21 -17.90 -10.95
N LYS A 364 -17.82 -16.76 -10.61
CA LYS A 364 -17.60 -15.47 -11.27
C LYS A 364 -16.54 -14.61 -10.58
N GLY A 365 -16.05 -15.03 -9.41
CA GLY A 365 -15.18 -14.24 -8.55
C GLY A 365 -15.90 -13.14 -7.78
N ALA A 366 -15.23 -12.60 -6.77
CA ALA A 366 -15.79 -11.56 -5.91
C ALA A 366 -15.62 -10.16 -6.50
N ILE A 367 -14.49 -9.92 -7.21
CA ILE A 367 -14.13 -8.62 -7.78
C ILE A 367 -13.33 -8.82 -9.08
N ASN A 368 -13.57 -7.94 -10.06
CA ASN A 368 -12.72 -7.90 -11.26
C ASN A 368 -11.58 -6.91 -11.03
N ARG A 369 -10.40 -7.28 -11.50
CA ARG A 369 -9.20 -6.44 -11.46
C ARG A 369 -8.56 -6.39 -12.84
N CYS A 370 -8.11 -5.22 -13.26
CA CYS A 370 -7.28 -5.06 -14.44
C CYS A 370 -5.95 -4.42 -14.06
N LEU A 371 -4.89 -4.89 -14.70
CA LEU A 371 -3.52 -4.47 -14.51
C LEU A 371 -2.90 -4.09 -15.85
N PHE A 372 -2.18 -2.97 -15.92
CA PHE A 372 -1.37 -2.62 -17.09
C PHE A 372 -0.08 -1.88 -16.71
N GLN A 373 0.86 -1.88 -17.64
CA GLN A 373 2.08 -1.12 -17.55
C GLN A 373 2.20 -0.19 -18.78
N VAL A 374 2.54 1.07 -18.55
CA VAL A 374 2.86 2.05 -19.59
C VAL A 374 3.97 2.97 -19.08
N ASP A 375 5.03 3.15 -19.91
CA ASP A 375 6.23 3.88 -19.52
C ASP A 375 6.72 3.39 -18.14
N ARG A 376 6.97 4.26 -17.20
CA ARG A 376 7.37 3.94 -15.81
C ARG A 376 6.21 3.78 -14.83
N TYR A 377 5.01 3.53 -15.32
CA TYR A 377 3.82 3.38 -14.49
C TYR A 377 3.28 1.95 -14.55
N VAL A 378 2.87 1.45 -13.39
CA VAL A 378 2.04 0.25 -13.26
C VAL A 378 0.71 0.67 -12.67
N VAL A 379 -0.38 0.19 -13.23
CA VAL A 379 -1.74 0.58 -12.82
C VAL A 379 -2.56 -0.63 -12.44
N GLN A 380 -3.31 -0.49 -11.36
CA GLN A 380 -4.37 -1.42 -10.98
C GLN A 380 -5.69 -0.68 -10.87
N ALA A 381 -6.76 -1.28 -11.38
CA ALA A 381 -8.11 -0.84 -11.10
C ALA A 381 -9.01 -2.02 -10.81
N PHE A 382 -10.06 -1.77 -10.05
CA PHE A 382 -10.98 -2.74 -9.53
C PHE A 382 -12.42 -2.35 -9.86
N GLY A 383 -13.30 -3.33 -10.01
CA GLY A 383 -14.72 -3.09 -10.23
C GLY A 383 -15.55 -4.36 -10.20
N GLN A 384 -16.81 -4.26 -9.77
CA GLN A 384 -17.76 -5.37 -9.82
C GLN A 384 -18.27 -5.59 -11.23
N GLN A 385 -18.52 -4.50 -11.98
CA GLN A 385 -19.00 -4.54 -13.35
C GLN A 385 -17.84 -4.45 -14.33
N LEU A 386 -17.67 -5.46 -15.16
CA LEU A 386 -16.55 -5.55 -16.09
C LEU A 386 -16.54 -4.42 -17.12
N GLN A 387 -17.72 -4.00 -17.62
CA GLN A 387 -17.81 -2.90 -18.60
C GLN A 387 -17.32 -1.58 -18.00
N ASP A 388 -17.75 -1.22 -16.80
CA ASP A 388 -17.29 -0.02 -16.10
C ASP A 388 -15.78 -0.07 -15.84
N LEU A 389 -15.26 -1.23 -15.40
CA LEU A 389 -13.84 -1.44 -15.21
C LEU A 389 -13.05 -1.28 -16.52
N HIS A 390 -13.56 -1.78 -17.65
CA HIS A 390 -12.93 -1.60 -18.96
C HIS A 390 -12.86 -0.14 -19.36
N GLN A 391 -13.94 0.64 -19.19
CA GLN A 391 -13.97 2.06 -19.46
C GLN A 391 -13.00 2.84 -18.57
N LYS A 392 -12.95 2.51 -17.28
CA LYS A 392 -12.01 3.06 -16.31
C LYS A 392 -10.55 2.82 -16.72
N ILE A 393 -10.19 1.60 -17.04
CA ILE A 393 -8.84 1.22 -17.48
C ILE A 393 -8.45 1.92 -18.78
N SER A 394 -9.37 1.98 -19.76
CA SER A 394 -9.15 2.68 -21.03
C SER A 394 -8.89 4.17 -20.81
N ALA A 395 -9.67 4.81 -19.94
CA ALA A 395 -9.49 6.21 -19.59
C ALA A 395 -8.17 6.45 -18.82
N GLN A 396 -7.83 5.57 -17.87
CA GLN A 396 -6.58 5.67 -17.10
C GLN A 396 -5.35 5.48 -18.01
N TYR A 397 -5.43 4.58 -19.01
CA TYR A 397 -4.39 4.43 -20.01
C TYR A 397 -4.23 5.72 -20.83
N ALA A 398 -5.34 6.30 -21.32
CA ALA A 398 -5.33 7.56 -22.06
C ALA A 398 -4.77 8.73 -21.22
N LEU A 399 -5.11 8.81 -19.92
CA LEU A 399 -4.56 9.82 -19.00
C LEU A 399 -3.04 9.78 -18.89
N LEU A 400 -2.44 8.59 -18.84
CA LEU A 400 -1.00 8.44 -18.71
C LEU A 400 -0.28 8.71 -20.04
N GLN A 401 -0.93 8.48 -21.18
CA GLN A 401 -0.41 8.78 -22.51
C GLN A 401 -0.56 10.27 -22.90
N SER A 402 -1.41 11.02 -22.19
CA SER A 402 -1.60 12.45 -22.44
C SER A 402 -0.33 13.24 -22.06
N ARG A 403 0.15 14.05 -23.01
CA ARG A 403 1.29 14.97 -22.82
C ARG A 403 0.87 16.24 -22.08
#